data_a23b3afdb602be98dbaa744e4939998b
#
_entry.id   a23b3afdb602be98dbaa744e4939998b
#
_cell.length_a   1.000
_cell.length_b   1.000
_cell.length_c   1.000
_cell.angle_alpha   90.00
_cell.angle_beta   90.00
_cell.angle_gamma   90.00
#
_symmetry.space_group_name_H-M   'P 1'
#
loop_
_entity.id
_entity.type
_entity.pdbx_description
1 polymer ?
#
loop_
_entity_poly.entity_id
_entity_poly.type
_entity_poly.pdbx_seq_one_letter_code
_entity_poly.pdbx_strand_id
1 'polypeptide(L)'
;MWCGWAMSAKKQSGHGGERANAGRKAVYNETTKAIRVPESQVDFIKNWLLDNIKTNHLSDATPTLKAIAVQANPLKTYRIPLATERVAAGFPSPAQDHVEHALDLNEYLIRNESATFIVKANSLSMLGAGIDIDDPLVVDRSLQAKAGDIVIAMIDNEFTVKRLMIDQHYEPPKVWLKAENPDYDNIYIEEGQELLIWGVVTFNLKPMR
;
A
#
# COMPACT_ATOMS: atom_id res chain seq x y z
N MET A 1 -82.48 37.04 -19.18
CA MET A 1 -82.07 35.69 -19.56
C MET A 1 -80.61 35.68 -19.79
N TRP A 2 -79.83 35.16 -18.87
CA TRP A 2 -78.50 34.52 -19.07
C TRP A 2 -77.93 34.24 -17.69
N CYS A 3 -77.95 32.99 -17.34
CA CYS A 3 -77.26 32.43 -16.16
C CYS A 3 -75.75 32.36 -16.38
N GLY A 4 -74.97 33.02 -15.53
CA GLY A 4 -73.55 32.86 -15.47
C GLY A 4 -73.17 31.97 -14.30
N TRP A 5 -72.56 30.82 -14.62
CA TRP A 5 -72.03 29.93 -13.66
C TRP A 5 -70.64 30.42 -13.19
N ALA A 6 -70.54 30.68 -11.91
CA ALA A 6 -69.25 30.92 -11.28
C ALA A 6 -68.55 29.62 -10.97
N MET A 7 -67.43 29.34 -11.65
CA MET A 7 -66.52 28.26 -11.29
C MET A 7 -65.65 28.66 -10.09
N SER A 8 -65.82 27.92 -9.02
CA SER A 8 -65.01 28.04 -7.81
C SER A 8 -63.59 27.51 -8.09
N ALA A 9 -62.61 28.39 -8.04
CA ALA A 9 -61.18 28.02 -8.15
C ALA A 9 -60.72 27.36 -6.84
N LYS A 10 -60.33 26.10 -6.90
CA LYS A 10 -59.65 25.35 -5.83
C LYS A 10 -58.30 25.99 -5.57
N LYS A 11 -58.08 26.50 -4.37
CA LYS A 11 -56.81 26.98 -3.86
C LYS A 11 -55.85 25.78 -3.75
N GLN A 12 -54.85 25.70 -4.58
CA GLN A 12 -53.72 24.78 -4.42
C GLN A 12 -52.89 25.27 -3.22
N SER A 13 -52.77 24.43 -2.20
CA SER A 13 -51.82 24.60 -1.12
C SER A 13 -50.42 24.39 -1.64
N GLY A 14 -49.66 25.46 -1.77
CA GLY A 14 -48.25 25.41 -2.12
C GLY A 14 -47.44 24.71 -1.03
N HIS A 15 -46.90 23.54 -1.35
CA HIS A 15 -45.84 22.90 -0.55
C HIS A 15 -44.60 23.75 -0.68
N GLY A 16 -43.97 24.03 0.46
CA GLY A 16 -42.87 24.97 0.63
C GLY A 16 -41.76 24.86 -0.43
N GLY A 17 -41.45 26.02 -1.03
CA GLY A 17 -40.38 26.17 -1.98
C GLY A 17 -39.01 25.80 -1.38
N GLU A 18 -38.15 25.25 -2.21
CA GLU A 18 -36.74 24.99 -1.92
C GLU A 18 -36.07 26.26 -1.38
N ARG A 19 -35.68 26.24 -0.11
CA ARG A 19 -34.80 27.26 0.46
C ARG A 19 -33.36 26.91 0.15
N ALA A 20 -32.65 27.78 -0.55
CA ALA A 20 -31.21 27.66 -0.72
C ALA A 20 -30.57 27.52 0.68
N ASN A 21 -29.82 26.40 0.90
CA ASN A 21 -29.19 25.99 2.15
C ASN A 21 -30.11 25.35 3.23
N ALA A 22 -31.29 24.87 2.92
CA ALA A 22 -32.12 24.09 3.83
C ALA A 22 -31.84 22.57 3.59
N GLY A 23 -30.71 22.09 4.08
CA GLY A 23 -30.37 20.67 4.07
C GLY A 23 -29.16 20.42 4.98
N ARG A 24 -29.13 19.26 5.61
CA ARG A 24 -27.93 18.80 6.35
C ARG A 24 -26.78 18.76 5.36
N LYS A 25 -25.64 19.43 5.64
CA LYS A 25 -24.45 19.40 4.78
C LYS A 25 -24.09 17.96 4.47
N ALA A 26 -23.92 17.65 3.19
CA ALA A 26 -23.46 16.33 2.77
C ALA A 26 -22.08 16.06 3.38
N VAL A 27 -21.96 14.95 4.09
CA VAL A 27 -20.69 14.51 4.68
C VAL A 27 -19.84 13.80 3.62
N TYR A 28 -20.50 13.31 2.57
CA TYR A 28 -19.87 12.60 1.47
C TYR A 28 -20.05 13.37 0.17
N ASN A 29 -19.02 13.37 -0.67
CA ASN A 29 -19.02 14.06 -1.97
C ASN A 29 -19.66 13.22 -3.09
N GLU A 30 -20.51 12.26 -2.73
CA GLU A 30 -21.16 11.30 -3.63
C GLU A 30 -22.61 11.02 -3.20
N THR A 31 -23.39 10.41 -4.10
CA THR A 31 -24.75 9.97 -3.81
C THR A 31 -24.78 8.84 -2.79
N THR A 32 -25.51 9.02 -1.70
CA THR A 32 -25.62 8.03 -0.62
C THR A 32 -26.95 7.28 -0.66
N LYS A 33 -26.93 6.00 -0.22
CA LYS A 33 -28.13 5.19 0.00
C LYS A 33 -28.26 4.86 1.48
N ALA A 34 -29.48 4.96 2.01
CA ALA A 34 -29.77 4.51 3.37
C ALA A 34 -29.84 2.99 3.41
N ILE A 35 -29.08 2.37 4.31
CA ILE A 35 -29.12 0.93 4.59
C ILE A 35 -29.46 0.70 6.06
N ARG A 36 -30.13 -0.40 6.36
CA ARG A 36 -30.41 -0.82 7.74
C ARG A 36 -29.32 -1.79 8.19
N VAL A 37 -28.68 -1.48 9.31
CA VAL A 37 -27.66 -2.32 9.93
C VAL A 37 -28.03 -2.59 11.40
N PRO A 38 -27.62 -3.72 11.99
CA PRO A 38 -27.79 -3.95 13.41
C PRO A 38 -27.15 -2.84 14.25
N GLU A 39 -27.79 -2.47 15.36
CA GLU A 39 -27.34 -1.35 16.20
C GLU A 39 -25.91 -1.57 16.74
N SER A 40 -25.55 -2.81 17.03
CA SER A 40 -24.21 -3.21 17.48
C SER A 40 -23.08 -2.97 16.44
N GLN A 41 -23.42 -2.78 15.16
CA GLN A 41 -22.46 -2.57 14.07
C GLN A 41 -22.37 -1.10 13.62
N VAL A 42 -23.24 -0.22 14.14
CA VAL A 42 -23.35 1.17 13.68
C VAL A 42 -22.04 1.94 13.90
N ASP A 43 -21.45 1.82 15.08
CA ASP A 43 -20.22 2.57 15.41
C ASP A 43 -19.00 2.04 14.66
N PHE A 44 -18.91 0.73 14.47
CA PHE A 44 -17.87 0.13 13.62
C PHE A 44 -17.94 0.65 12.19
N ILE A 45 -19.13 0.65 11.59
CA ILE A 45 -19.33 1.11 10.20
C ILE A 45 -19.07 2.61 10.08
N LYS A 46 -19.48 3.43 11.06
CA LYS A 46 -19.19 4.86 11.04
C LYS A 46 -17.70 5.16 11.08
N ASN A 47 -16.98 4.50 11.97
CA ASN A 47 -15.52 4.67 12.08
C ASN A 47 -14.81 4.20 10.80
N TRP A 48 -15.20 3.05 10.28
CA TRP A 48 -14.67 2.53 9.02
C TRP A 48 -14.91 3.49 7.84
N LEU A 49 -16.11 4.09 7.73
CA LEU A 49 -16.40 5.08 6.70
C LEU A 49 -15.56 6.35 6.86
N LEU A 50 -15.40 6.86 8.09
CA LEU A 50 -14.60 8.06 8.36
C LEU A 50 -13.12 7.85 8.01
N ASP A 51 -12.57 6.68 8.28
CA ASP A 51 -11.19 6.34 7.95
C ASP A 51 -10.99 6.21 6.43
N ASN A 52 -11.96 5.63 5.73
CA ASN A 52 -11.88 5.49 4.27
C ASN A 52 -12.15 6.79 3.50
N ILE A 53 -12.89 7.76 4.06
CA ILE A 53 -13.07 9.07 3.43
C ILE A 53 -11.77 9.88 3.42
N LYS A 54 -10.94 9.73 4.45
CA LYS A 54 -9.64 10.40 4.52
C LYS A 54 -8.64 9.85 3.50
N THR A 55 -8.81 8.60 3.07
CA THR A 55 -7.92 7.95 2.10
C THR A 55 -8.33 8.17 0.64
N ASN A 56 -9.59 8.53 0.35
CA ASN A 56 -10.11 8.68 -1.02
C ASN A 56 -9.82 10.03 -1.69
N HIS A 57 -8.97 10.90 -1.13
CA HIS A 57 -8.52 12.12 -1.80
C HIS A 57 -7.25 11.93 -2.66
N LEU A 58 -6.82 10.71 -2.87
CA LEU A 58 -5.84 10.36 -3.90
C LEU A 58 -6.57 9.54 -4.97
N SER A 59 -7.17 10.26 -5.92
CA SER A 59 -7.70 9.70 -7.15
C SER A 59 -6.54 9.19 -7.99
N ASP A 60 -6.51 7.92 -8.29
CA ASP A 60 -6.48 7.29 -9.61
C ASP A 60 -6.30 5.80 -9.39
N ALA A 61 -7.01 5.01 -10.17
CA ALA A 61 -7.15 3.58 -10.04
C ALA A 61 -5.81 2.84 -10.14
N THR A 62 -5.10 2.75 -9.01
CA THR A 62 -4.00 1.79 -8.85
C THR A 62 -4.58 0.52 -8.21
N PRO A 63 -4.27 -0.67 -8.74
CA PRO A 63 -4.69 -1.92 -8.12
C PRO A 63 -4.17 -1.96 -6.68
N THR A 64 -5.09 -2.12 -5.75
CA THR A 64 -4.78 -2.09 -4.32
C THR A 64 -4.05 -3.36 -3.95
N LEU A 65 -2.73 -3.30 -3.82
CA LEU A 65 -2.01 -4.23 -2.96
C LEU A 65 -2.69 -4.17 -1.59
N LYS A 66 -3.06 -5.31 -1.02
CA LYS A 66 -3.43 -5.38 0.40
C LYS A 66 -2.17 -5.11 1.23
N ALA A 67 -1.72 -3.87 1.24
CA ALA A 67 -0.68 -3.41 2.13
C ALA A 67 -1.31 -3.36 3.53
N ILE A 68 -0.78 -4.17 4.43
CA ILE A 68 -1.07 -4.01 5.86
C ILE A 68 -0.21 -2.82 6.30
N ALA A 69 -0.82 -1.64 6.38
CA ALA A 69 -0.16 -0.50 7.01
C ALA A 69 0.08 -0.86 8.48
N VAL A 70 1.33 -1.14 8.82
CA VAL A 70 1.74 -1.29 10.21
C VAL A 70 1.86 0.11 10.77
N GLN A 71 0.82 0.56 11.49
CA GLN A 71 0.98 1.70 12.39
C GLN A 71 1.89 1.23 13.53
N ALA A 72 3.16 1.57 13.42
CA ALA A 72 4.08 1.39 14.53
C ALA A 72 3.54 2.19 15.72
N ASN A 73 3.20 1.49 16.80
CA ASN A 73 2.77 2.15 18.03
C ASN A 73 4.01 2.84 18.62
N PRO A 74 4.11 4.19 18.65
CA PRO A 74 5.32 4.91 19.04
C PRO A 74 5.71 4.74 20.52
N LEU A 75 4.94 3.96 21.30
CA LEU A 75 5.10 3.87 22.75
C LEU A 75 5.96 2.71 23.24
N LYS A 76 6.48 1.84 22.36
CA LYS A 76 7.38 0.75 22.78
C LYS A 76 8.62 0.68 21.88
N THR A 77 9.66 1.39 22.29
CA THR A 77 11.01 1.24 21.75
C THR A 77 11.65 0.02 22.39
N TYR A 78 11.99 -0.99 21.60
CA TYR A 78 12.75 -2.14 22.05
C TYR A 78 14.21 -1.95 21.65
N ARG A 79 15.08 -1.75 22.63
CA ARG A 79 16.52 -1.70 22.42
C ARG A 79 17.08 -3.11 22.56
N ILE A 80 17.47 -3.71 21.45
CA ILE A 80 18.03 -5.06 21.40
C ILE A 80 19.55 -4.94 21.41
N PRO A 81 20.27 -5.62 22.32
CA PRO A 81 21.72 -5.60 22.35
C PRO A 81 22.29 -6.13 21.02
N LEU A 82 23.15 -5.35 20.38
CA LEU A 82 23.88 -5.76 19.19
C LEU A 82 25.28 -6.24 19.62
N ALA A 83 25.58 -7.52 19.36
CA ALA A 83 26.89 -8.07 19.64
C ALA A 83 27.93 -7.45 18.69
N THR A 84 29.07 -7.05 19.20
CA THR A 84 30.17 -6.47 18.43
C THR A 84 30.87 -7.51 17.59
N GLU A 85 30.94 -8.75 18.08
CA GLU A 85 31.63 -9.83 17.39
C GLU A 85 30.78 -10.47 16.32
N ARG A 86 31.42 -10.76 15.18
CA ARG A 86 30.81 -11.50 14.08
C ARG A 86 30.90 -12.99 14.37
N VAL A 87 29.75 -13.66 14.38
CA VAL A 87 29.71 -15.11 14.49
C VAL A 87 30.06 -15.73 13.13
N ALA A 88 31.11 -16.55 13.09
CA ALA A 88 31.49 -17.25 11.88
C ALA A 88 30.49 -18.37 11.58
N ALA A 89 29.96 -18.40 10.37
CA ALA A 89 29.06 -19.46 9.91
C ALA A 89 29.79 -20.80 9.61
N GLY A 90 31.11 -20.85 9.77
CA GLY A 90 31.95 -22.04 9.55
C GLY A 90 32.56 -22.54 10.86
N PHE A 91 33.83 -22.22 11.08
CA PHE A 91 34.54 -22.68 12.29
C PHE A 91 34.15 -21.81 13.51
N PRO A 92 34.03 -22.42 14.70
CA PRO A 92 33.78 -21.69 15.92
C PRO A 92 34.93 -20.71 16.24
N SER A 93 34.58 -19.50 16.62
CA SER A 93 35.52 -18.49 17.14
C SER A 93 35.29 -18.33 18.65
N PRO A 94 36.32 -18.00 19.48
CA PRO A 94 36.12 -17.72 20.90
C PRO A 94 35.12 -16.55 21.08
N ALA A 95 34.07 -16.80 21.88
CA ALA A 95 33.09 -15.77 22.18
C ALA A 95 33.68 -14.77 23.19
N GLN A 96 33.63 -13.48 22.87
CA GLN A 96 33.85 -12.39 23.81
C GLN A 96 32.54 -11.60 23.95
N ASP A 97 32.08 -11.46 25.18
CA ASP A 97 30.81 -10.79 25.50
C ASP A 97 30.96 -9.24 25.47
N HIS A 98 31.13 -8.69 24.30
CA HIS A 98 31.12 -7.24 24.14
C HIS A 98 29.85 -6.79 23.42
N VAL A 99 29.02 -6.03 24.15
CA VAL A 99 27.83 -5.34 23.62
C VAL A 99 28.18 -3.86 23.51
N GLU A 100 28.34 -3.34 22.30
CA GLU A 100 28.69 -1.94 22.09
C GLU A 100 27.47 -1.03 21.98
N HIS A 101 26.43 -1.50 21.34
CA HIS A 101 25.27 -0.66 21.00
C HIS A 101 23.95 -1.41 21.19
N ALA A 102 22.90 -0.66 21.47
CA ALA A 102 21.53 -1.18 21.43
C ALA A 102 20.88 -0.76 20.12
N LEU A 103 20.34 -1.73 19.39
CA LEU A 103 19.65 -1.53 18.12
C LEU A 103 18.14 -1.42 18.33
N ASP A 104 17.53 -0.37 17.79
CA ASP A 104 16.08 -0.31 17.59
C ASP A 104 15.75 -0.85 16.19
N LEU A 105 14.97 -1.94 16.14
CA LEU A 105 14.61 -2.54 14.85
C LEU A 105 13.73 -1.62 14.00
N ASN A 106 12.94 -0.74 14.60
CA ASN A 106 12.14 0.20 13.84
C ASN A 106 13.05 1.21 13.11
N GLU A 107 14.02 1.80 13.81
CA GLU A 107 14.99 2.72 13.20
C GLU A 107 15.87 2.01 12.15
N TYR A 108 16.21 0.75 12.39
CA TYR A 108 17.04 -0.03 11.47
C TYR A 108 16.32 -0.40 10.17
N LEU A 109 15.06 -0.81 10.26
CA LEU A 109 14.28 -1.29 9.12
C LEU A 109 13.55 -0.17 8.39
N ILE A 110 13.14 0.89 9.10
CA ILE A 110 12.24 1.93 8.61
C ILE A 110 13.02 3.25 8.51
N ARG A 111 13.43 3.62 7.31
CA ARG A 111 14.10 4.90 7.06
C ARG A 111 13.12 6.06 6.88
N ASN A 112 11.97 5.77 6.29
CA ASN A 112 10.91 6.73 6.03
C ASN A 112 9.56 6.08 6.37
N GLU A 113 9.01 6.40 7.54
CA GLU A 113 7.77 5.80 8.04
C GLU A 113 6.60 5.97 7.07
N SER A 114 6.46 7.15 6.46
CA SER A 114 5.35 7.45 5.55
C SER A 114 5.44 6.73 4.19
N ALA A 115 6.62 6.24 3.83
CA ALA A 115 6.89 5.57 2.55
C ALA A 115 7.22 4.09 2.71
N THR A 116 7.27 3.56 3.93
CA THR A 116 7.62 2.16 4.20
C THR A 116 6.36 1.30 4.33
N PHE A 117 6.36 0.17 3.64
CA PHE A 117 5.27 -0.81 3.61
C PHE A 117 5.81 -2.22 3.83
N ILE A 118 4.96 -3.11 4.34
CA ILE A 118 5.25 -4.54 4.39
C ILE A 118 4.34 -5.24 3.39
N VAL A 119 4.95 -6.01 2.48
CA VAL A 119 4.28 -6.77 1.42
C VAL A 119 4.68 -8.23 1.54
N LYS A 120 3.75 -9.17 1.36
CA LYS A 120 4.07 -10.59 1.29
C LYS A 120 4.35 -10.99 -0.15
N ALA A 121 5.43 -11.76 -0.33
CA ALA A 121 5.71 -12.42 -1.60
C ALA A 121 4.68 -13.52 -1.87
N ASN A 122 4.25 -13.69 -3.13
CA ASN A 122 3.28 -14.73 -3.50
C ASN A 122 3.78 -15.67 -4.60
N SER A 123 5.08 -15.65 -4.92
CA SER A 123 5.64 -16.53 -5.94
C SER A 123 7.08 -16.93 -5.62
N LEU A 124 7.54 -18.02 -6.24
CA LEU A 124 8.91 -18.54 -6.12
C LEU A 124 9.90 -17.88 -7.08
N SER A 125 9.50 -16.86 -7.83
CA SER A 125 10.34 -16.26 -8.87
C SER A 125 11.62 -15.60 -8.34
N MET A 126 11.71 -15.35 -7.04
CA MET A 126 12.87 -14.73 -6.38
C MET A 126 13.56 -15.66 -5.37
N LEU A 127 13.35 -16.98 -5.50
CA LEU A 127 13.90 -17.99 -4.59
C LEU A 127 15.44 -17.94 -4.50
N GLY A 128 16.12 -17.72 -5.62
CA GLY A 128 17.58 -17.56 -5.67
C GLY A 128 18.10 -16.29 -4.98
N ALA A 129 17.24 -15.33 -4.73
CA ALA A 129 17.52 -14.15 -3.90
C ALA A 129 17.12 -14.35 -2.42
N GLY A 130 16.70 -15.56 -2.03
CA GLY A 130 16.29 -15.90 -0.67
C GLY A 130 14.86 -15.47 -0.30
N ILE A 131 14.03 -15.10 -1.29
CA ILE A 131 12.64 -14.75 -1.08
C ILE A 131 11.74 -15.91 -1.47
N ASP A 132 10.92 -16.35 -0.52
CA ASP A 132 9.98 -17.45 -0.65
C ASP A 132 8.53 -16.96 -0.58
N ILE A 133 7.58 -17.85 -0.84
CA ILE A 133 6.16 -17.54 -0.69
C ILE A 133 5.87 -17.18 0.77
N ASP A 134 4.99 -16.19 0.97
CA ASP A 134 4.58 -15.62 2.25
C ASP A 134 5.68 -14.86 3.03
N ASP A 135 6.89 -14.75 2.50
CA ASP A 135 7.93 -13.94 3.12
C ASP A 135 7.49 -12.47 3.22
N PRO A 136 7.58 -11.85 4.42
CA PRO A 136 7.28 -10.42 4.59
C PRO A 136 8.47 -9.59 4.11
N LEU A 137 8.24 -8.76 3.11
CA LEU A 137 9.22 -7.84 2.52
C LEU A 137 8.98 -6.42 3.03
N VAL A 138 10.01 -5.77 3.55
CA VAL A 138 9.98 -4.33 3.83
C VAL A 138 10.29 -3.59 2.54
N VAL A 139 9.42 -2.68 2.15
CA VAL A 139 9.48 -1.93 0.89
C VAL A 139 9.47 -0.45 1.18
N ASP A 140 10.43 0.29 0.64
CA ASP A 140 10.49 1.74 0.72
C ASP A 140 10.19 2.37 -0.65
N ARG A 141 9.12 3.18 -0.68
CA ARG A 141 8.66 3.87 -1.88
C ARG A 141 9.37 5.20 -2.13
N SER A 142 10.10 5.71 -1.16
CA SER A 142 10.85 6.97 -1.29
C SER A 142 12.20 6.78 -1.98
N LEU A 143 12.67 5.55 -2.11
CA LEU A 143 13.94 5.23 -2.72
C LEU A 143 13.83 5.25 -4.26
N GLN A 144 14.79 5.90 -4.89
CA GLN A 144 14.97 5.77 -6.34
C GLN A 144 15.65 4.42 -6.64
N ALA A 145 14.95 3.54 -7.35
CA ALA A 145 15.47 2.23 -7.72
C ALA A 145 16.68 2.33 -8.66
N LYS A 146 17.66 1.46 -8.45
CA LYS A 146 18.90 1.35 -9.24
C LYS A 146 19.01 -0.05 -9.82
N ALA A 147 19.86 -0.18 -10.84
CA ALA A 147 20.20 -1.48 -11.39
C ALA A 147 20.71 -2.44 -10.28
N GLY A 148 20.16 -3.63 -10.23
CA GLY A 148 20.46 -4.64 -9.21
C GLY A 148 19.52 -4.64 -8.00
N ASP A 149 18.73 -3.60 -7.78
CA ASP A 149 17.77 -3.58 -6.69
C ASP A 149 16.64 -4.60 -6.91
N ILE A 150 16.16 -5.20 -5.83
CA ILE A 150 14.90 -5.95 -5.84
C ILE A 150 13.78 -4.95 -5.66
N VAL A 151 12.83 -4.96 -6.58
CA VAL A 151 11.75 -3.97 -6.63
C VAL A 151 10.38 -4.64 -6.64
N ILE A 152 9.41 -3.92 -6.13
CA ILE A 152 8.01 -4.16 -6.45
C ILE A 152 7.73 -3.33 -7.70
N ALA A 153 7.44 -3.99 -8.79
CA ALA A 153 7.12 -3.36 -10.07
C ALA A 153 5.66 -3.62 -10.43
N MET A 154 5.08 -2.70 -11.18
CA MET A 154 3.75 -2.84 -11.78
C MET A 154 3.90 -2.76 -13.29
N ILE A 155 3.38 -3.75 -14.00
CA ILE A 155 3.29 -3.82 -15.46
C ILE A 155 1.84 -4.15 -15.79
N ASP A 156 1.22 -3.38 -16.66
CA ASP A 156 -0.16 -3.57 -17.10
C ASP A 156 -1.14 -3.81 -15.93
N ASN A 157 -0.97 -3.04 -14.84
CA ASN A 157 -1.72 -3.14 -13.58
C ASN A 157 -1.48 -4.42 -12.75
N GLU A 158 -0.49 -5.22 -13.07
CA GLU A 158 -0.11 -6.40 -12.29
C GLU A 158 1.18 -6.16 -11.50
N PHE A 159 1.17 -6.50 -10.21
CA PHE A 159 2.33 -6.36 -9.34
C PHE A 159 3.23 -7.60 -9.40
N THR A 160 4.52 -7.36 -9.44
CA THR A 160 5.53 -8.42 -9.38
C THR A 160 6.74 -8.00 -8.54
N VAL A 161 7.42 -8.99 -7.96
CA VAL A 161 8.72 -8.82 -7.28
C VAL A 161 9.80 -9.36 -8.20
N LYS A 162 10.75 -8.53 -8.60
CA LYS A 162 11.84 -8.91 -9.50
C LYS A 162 13.09 -8.08 -9.20
N ARG A 163 14.23 -8.50 -9.76
CA ARG A 163 15.43 -7.68 -9.78
C ARG A 163 15.41 -6.74 -10.98
N LEU A 164 15.52 -5.45 -10.71
CA LEU A 164 15.62 -4.43 -11.75
C LEU A 164 16.98 -4.51 -12.43
N MET A 165 16.97 -4.67 -13.73
CA MET A 165 18.16 -4.65 -14.55
C MET A 165 18.11 -3.48 -15.51
N ILE A 166 19.24 -2.74 -15.62
CA ILE A 166 19.38 -1.60 -16.51
C ILE A 166 20.71 -1.73 -17.24
N ASP A 167 20.66 -1.84 -18.55
CA ASP A 167 21.86 -1.84 -19.39
C ASP A 167 21.98 -0.46 -20.08
N GLN A 168 23.01 0.28 -19.67
CA GLN A 168 23.30 1.62 -20.17
C GLN A 168 24.09 1.64 -21.48
N HIS A 169 24.48 0.48 -22.02
CA HIS A 169 25.18 0.42 -23.31
C HIS A 169 24.24 0.66 -24.50
N TYR A 170 22.95 0.67 -24.27
CA TYR A 170 21.92 0.97 -25.28
C TYR A 170 21.42 2.40 -25.14
N GLU A 171 20.97 2.98 -26.22
CA GLU A 171 20.35 4.31 -26.26
C GLU A 171 18.97 4.20 -26.96
N PRO A 172 17.85 4.30 -26.23
CA PRO A 172 17.72 4.46 -24.76
C PRO A 172 18.20 3.22 -23.98
N PRO A 173 18.55 3.35 -22.68
CA PRO A 173 18.96 2.24 -21.84
C PRO A 173 17.93 1.11 -21.85
N LYS A 174 18.40 -0.13 -21.98
CA LYS A 174 17.52 -1.31 -21.94
C LYS A 174 17.19 -1.66 -20.49
N VAL A 175 15.91 -1.71 -20.18
CA VAL A 175 15.39 -2.04 -18.83
C VAL A 175 14.60 -3.34 -18.91
N TRP A 176 14.84 -4.24 -17.95
CA TRP A 176 14.05 -5.46 -17.79
C TRP A 176 14.00 -5.88 -16.33
N LEU A 177 13.07 -6.78 -16.01
CA LEU A 177 12.90 -7.35 -14.68
C LEU A 177 13.36 -8.81 -14.70
N LYS A 178 14.41 -9.10 -13.93
CA LYS A 178 15.04 -10.41 -13.86
C LYS A 178 14.42 -11.24 -12.74
N ALA A 179 14.03 -12.48 -13.05
CA ALA A 179 13.73 -13.49 -12.04
C ALA A 179 15.03 -14.06 -11.45
N GLU A 180 15.03 -14.36 -10.17
CA GLU A 180 16.12 -15.05 -9.45
C GLU A 180 15.74 -16.52 -9.17
N ASN A 181 15.00 -17.11 -10.10
CA ASN A 181 14.70 -18.54 -10.15
C ASN A 181 14.68 -18.95 -11.64
N PRO A 182 15.49 -19.97 -12.04
CA PRO A 182 15.58 -20.39 -13.45
C PRO A 182 14.27 -20.96 -14.01
N ASP A 183 13.33 -21.36 -13.16
CA ASP A 183 12.01 -21.85 -13.58
C ASP A 183 11.05 -20.71 -13.99
N TYR A 184 11.49 -19.46 -13.88
CA TYR A 184 10.70 -18.27 -14.20
C TYR A 184 11.39 -17.40 -15.23
N ASP A 185 10.65 -16.96 -16.23
CA ASP A 185 11.17 -16.08 -17.27
C ASP A 185 11.44 -14.65 -16.74
N ASN A 186 12.42 -14.01 -17.38
CA ASN A 186 12.62 -12.58 -17.23
C ASN A 186 11.51 -11.82 -17.97
N ILE A 187 11.13 -10.66 -17.44
CA ILE A 187 10.12 -9.81 -18.06
C ILE A 187 10.85 -8.68 -18.78
N TYR A 188 10.74 -8.66 -20.10
CA TYR A 188 11.22 -7.57 -20.96
C TYR A 188 10.05 -6.64 -21.26
N ILE A 189 10.29 -5.36 -21.13
CA ILE A 189 9.25 -4.35 -21.35
C ILE A 189 9.09 -4.18 -22.86
N GLU A 190 7.89 -4.45 -23.36
CA GLU A 190 7.54 -4.33 -24.78
C GLU A 190 7.17 -2.89 -25.12
N GLU A 191 7.18 -2.57 -26.42
CA GLU A 191 6.78 -1.26 -26.92
C GLU A 191 5.29 -1.00 -26.60
N GLY A 192 5.02 0.07 -25.87
CA GLY A 192 3.66 0.43 -25.42
C GLY A 192 3.30 -0.09 -24.02
N GLN A 193 4.13 -0.91 -23.38
CA GLN A 193 3.95 -1.28 -21.98
C GLN A 193 4.52 -0.22 -21.04
N GLU A 194 3.80 0.04 -19.94
CA GLU A 194 4.24 0.95 -18.90
C GLU A 194 4.80 0.17 -17.70
N LEU A 195 6.10 0.38 -17.43
CA LEU A 195 6.74 -0.12 -16.22
C LEU A 195 6.71 0.96 -15.15
N LEU A 196 6.02 0.70 -14.05
CA LEU A 196 6.06 1.54 -12.85
C LEU A 196 6.79 0.80 -11.72
N ILE A 197 7.85 1.40 -11.19
CA ILE A 197 8.48 0.91 -9.95
C ILE A 197 7.69 1.46 -8.76
N TRP A 198 7.00 0.57 -8.05
CA TRP A 198 6.18 0.95 -6.92
C TRP A 198 7.00 1.18 -5.65
N GLY A 199 8.10 0.44 -5.47
CA GLY A 199 9.03 0.62 -4.37
C GLY A 199 10.20 -0.34 -4.42
N VAL A 200 11.22 -0.07 -3.60
CA VAL A 200 12.44 -0.88 -3.47
C VAL A 200 12.32 -1.78 -2.24
N VAL A 201 12.60 -3.06 -2.41
CA VAL A 201 12.66 -4.02 -1.28
C VAL A 201 13.96 -3.78 -0.53
N THR A 202 13.85 -3.43 0.76
CA THR A 202 15.01 -3.13 1.62
C THR A 202 15.39 -4.30 2.51
N PHE A 203 14.42 -5.08 2.99
CA PHE A 203 14.63 -6.24 3.84
C PHE A 203 13.64 -7.37 3.53
N ASN A 204 14.09 -8.60 3.76
CA ASN A 204 13.23 -9.77 3.88
C ASN A 204 13.21 -10.20 5.36
N LEU A 205 12.02 -10.23 5.99
CA LEU A 205 11.84 -10.58 7.39
C LEU A 205 11.48 -12.08 7.54
N LYS A 206 12.12 -12.93 6.75
CA LYS A 206 11.87 -14.38 6.72
C LYS A 206 12.08 -15.01 8.10
N PRO A 207 11.05 -15.62 8.72
CA PRO A 207 11.22 -16.39 9.94
C PRO A 207 11.99 -17.69 9.63
N MET A 208 12.94 -18.04 10.50
CA MET A 208 13.76 -19.25 10.35
C MET A 208 13.19 -20.45 11.11
N ARG A 209 11.99 -20.32 11.69
CA ARG A 209 11.25 -21.38 12.43
C ARG A 209 9.77 -21.33 12.09
#